data_2b070815c12a688b1bbd8df2c397d47f
#
_entry.id   2b070815c12a688b1bbd8df2c397d47f
#
_cell.length_a   1.000
_cell.length_b   1.000
_cell.length_c   1.000
_cell.angle_alpha   90.00
_cell.angle_beta   90.00
_cell.angle_gamma   90.00
#
_symmetry.space_group_name_H-M   'P 1'
#
loop_
_entity.id
_entity.type
_entity.pdbx_description
1 polymer ?
#
loop_
_entity_poly.entity_id
_entity_poly.type
_entity_poly.pdbx_seq_one_letter_code
_entity_poly.pdbx_strand_id
1 'polypeptide(L)'
;MKNILVLFGGETTEHDISILTAIQVCDSFDVLKYNVVPVYINKNGEWFLVSDIGSVARFLKSEFNIKNRCVLNYDGVLSVGKGLRSKKITIDYAFICMHGINGEDGTMAGLLDLYHIPTVNCGVESSSIAMNKILFKKFMLAIGVPVIDYFDVRSVDEAIMRLNKKTKDGRFLFPLIVKPARLGSSIGVVVCNNIDEYEKACVDGLMLDDSLLIERCLTNFNEYNMAVYNTEDGLVVSDIEQPLSLSKFLSFEEKYLNDGKGDGMENISRVFPAKISKNLQSEITLYAKKIYQELNMKGVVRFDFIYDNQDKKLYINEANTIPGSYSNYLFRNKQISFTHMLDDLIAYARVDYINKKNIIKTFDTSVLKEYSNSIKK
;
A
#
# COMPACT_ATOMS: atom_id res chain seq x y z
N MET A 1 -28.12 5.59 7.61
CA MET A 1 -26.99 4.76 7.20
C MET A 1 -25.90 5.66 6.66
N LYS A 2 -24.62 5.35 6.88
CA LYS A 2 -23.49 6.09 6.33
C LYS A 2 -23.13 5.55 4.95
N ASN A 3 -22.82 6.43 4.01
CA ASN A 3 -22.40 6.06 2.66
C ASN A 3 -20.89 5.86 2.64
N ILE A 4 -20.47 4.63 2.35
CA ILE A 4 -19.05 4.21 2.32
C ILE A 4 -18.62 4.06 0.87
N LEU A 5 -17.78 4.97 0.39
CA LEU A 5 -17.14 4.86 -0.92
C LEU A 5 -16.05 3.79 -0.87
N VAL A 6 -16.11 2.81 -1.77
CA VAL A 6 -15.05 1.80 -1.95
C VAL A 6 -14.47 2.00 -3.35
N LEU A 7 -13.23 2.49 -3.40
CA LEU A 7 -12.50 2.77 -4.66
C LEU A 7 -11.59 1.61 -5.01
N PHE A 8 -11.65 1.11 -6.24
CA PHE A 8 -10.88 -0.05 -6.67
C PHE A 8 -10.64 -0.08 -8.19
N GLY A 9 -9.74 -0.95 -8.64
CA GLY A 9 -9.24 -0.99 -10.01
C GLY A 9 -8.05 -0.05 -10.19
N GLY A 10 -8.11 0.83 -11.17
CA GLY A 10 -7.09 1.85 -11.45
C GLY A 10 -6.13 1.50 -12.58
N GLU A 11 -5.34 2.48 -13.00
CA GLU A 11 -4.27 2.36 -14.00
C GLU A 11 -3.00 1.84 -13.34
N THR A 12 -3.00 0.55 -12.98
CA THR A 12 -1.92 -0.08 -12.22
C THR A 12 -1.73 -1.53 -12.67
N THR A 13 -0.52 -2.05 -12.50
CA THR A 13 -0.18 -3.45 -12.75
C THR A 13 -0.89 -4.41 -11.79
N GLU A 14 -1.39 -3.91 -10.65
CA GLU A 14 -2.09 -4.68 -9.62
C GLU A 14 -3.63 -4.49 -9.69
N HIS A 15 -4.14 -4.07 -10.85
CA HIS A 15 -5.55 -3.79 -11.12
C HIS A 15 -6.50 -4.92 -10.68
N ASP A 16 -6.19 -6.15 -11.04
CA ASP A 16 -7.07 -7.30 -10.80
C ASP A 16 -7.09 -7.67 -9.30
N ILE A 17 -5.97 -7.53 -8.61
CA ILE A 17 -5.88 -7.74 -7.15
C ILE A 17 -6.71 -6.71 -6.40
N SER A 18 -6.73 -5.47 -6.88
CA SER A 18 -7.57 -4.40 -6.37
C SER A 18 -9.07 -4.76 -6.41
N ILE A 19 -9.52 -5.41 -7.49
CA ILE A 19 -10.90 -5.88 -7.63
C ILE A 19 -11.22 -6.95 -6.58
N LEU A 20 -10.35 -7.94 -6.39
CA LEU A 20 -10.54 -9.00 -5.40
C LEU A 20 -10.60 -8.46 -3.98
N THR A 21 -9.70 -7.53 -3.63
CA THR A 21 -9.72 -6.85 -2.32
C THR A 21 -11.03 -6.11 -2.11
N ALA A 22 -11.53 -5.38 -3.11
CA ALA A 22 -12.77 -4.63 -3.00
C ALA A 22 -14.00 -5.52 -2.84
N ILE A 23 -14.06 -6.65 -3.54
CA ILE A 23 -15.14 -7.64 -3.38
C ILE A 23 -15.22 -8.07 -1.91
N GLN A 24 -14.10 -8.51 -1.33
CA GLN A 24 -14.06 -8.98 0.05
C GLN A 24 -14.39 -7.89 1.07
N VAL A 25 -13.93 -6.65 0.84
CA VAL A 25 -14.29 -5.49 1.67
C VAL A 25 -15.79 -5.22 1.61
N CYS A 26 -16.36 -5.15 0.40
CA CYS A 26 -17.79 -4.87 0.23
C CYS A 26 -18.69 -5.95 0.85
N ASP A 27 -18.33 -7.22 0.71
CA ASP A 27 -19.07 -8.36 1.25
C ASP A 27 -19.01 -8.43 2.79
N SER A 28 -18.01 -7.77 3.40
CA SER A 28 -17.78 -7.81 4.85
C SER A 28 -18.42 -6.67 5.60
N PHE A 29 -19.04 -5.69 4.94
CA PHE A 29 -19.76 -4.60 5.62
C PHE A 29 -21.08 -5.06 6.23
N ASP A 30 -21.40 -4.52 7.40
CA ASP A 30 -22.73 -4.62 8.00
C ASP A 30 -23.73 -3.75 7.22
N VAL A 31 -24.56 -4.39 6.40
CA VAL A 31 -25.59 -3.73 5.56
C VAL A 31 -26.67 -3.00 6.35
N LEU A 32 -26.79 -3.26 7.66
CA LEU A 32 -27.72 -2.54 8.54
C LEU A 32 -27.15 -1.18 9.00
N LYS A 33 -25.81 -1.05 9.03
CA LYS A 33 -25.10 0.17 9.43
C LYS A 33 -24.71 1.04 8.24
N TYR A 34 -24.27 0.42 7.13
CA TYR A 34 -23.61 1.11 6.03
C TYR A 34 -24.33 0.89 4.69
N ASN A 35 -24.30 1.93 3.87
CA ASN A 35 -24.64 1.87 2.45
C ASN A 35 -23.32 1.87 1.67
N VAL A 36 -22.92 0.73 1.14
CA VAL A 36 -21.68 0.59 0.37
C VAL A 36 -21.89 1.16 -1.03
N VAL A 37 -20.95 2.00 -1.47
CA VAL A 37 -20.93 2.69 -2.77
C VAL A 37 -19.67 2.26 -3.52
N PRO A 38 -19.66 1.08 -4.18
CA PRO A 38 -18.49 0.58 -4.90
C PRO A 38 -18.28 1.38 -6.19
N VAL A 39 -17.08 1.92 -6.37
CA VAL A 39 -16.69 2.68 -7.55
C VAL A 39 -15.45 2.04 -8.16
N TYR A 40 -15.64 1.48 -9.32
CA TYR A 40 -14.60 0.88 -10.15
C TYR A 40 -13.93 1.94 -11.03
N ILE A 41 -12.62 1.95 -11.02
CA ILE A 41 -11.78 2.75 -11.92
C ILE A 41 -11.19 1.79 -12.95
N ASN A 42 -11.52 1.97 -14.22
CA ASN A 42 -11.00 1.10 -15.28
C ASN A 42 -9.53 1.45 -15.62
N LYS A 43 -8.92 0.64 -16.50
CA LYS A 43 -7.52 0.83 -16.95
C LYS A 43 -7.29 2.12 -17.77
N ASN A 44 -8.34 2.87 -18.08
CA ASN A 44 -8.29 4.18 -18.76
C ASN A 44 -8.61 5.34 -17.80
N GLY A 45 -8.67 5.10 -16.48
CA GLY A 45 -8.97 6.11 -15.49
C GLY A 45 -10.44 6.54 -15.41
N GLU A 46 -11.37 5.85 -16.07
CA GLU A 46 -12.78 6.17 -15.99
C GLU A 46 -13.46 5.51 -14.79
N TRP A 47 -14.32 6.26 -14.10
CA TRP A 47 -14.98 5.85 -12.87
C TRP A 47 -16.42 5.38 -13.13
N PHE A 48 -16.78 4.23 -12.55
CA PHE A 48 -18.12 3.64 -12.70
C PHE A 48 -18.67 3.17 -11.37
N LEU A 49 -19.90 3.59 -11.03
CA LEU A 49 -20.64 3.00 -9.92
C LEU A 49 -21.03 1.57 -10.28
N VAL A 50 -20.73 0.61 -9.41
CA VAL A 50 -21.00 -0.81 -9.60
C VAL A 50 -22.08 -1.26 -8.63
N SER A 51 -23.18 -1.85 -9.14
CA SER A 51 -24.29 -2.35 -8.30
C SER A 51 -24.12 -3.80 -7.84
N ASP A 52 -23.30 -4.59 -8.58
CA ASP A 52 -23.03 -6.00 -8.30
C ASP A 52 -21.53 -6.23 -8.44
N ILE A 53 -20.83 -6.07 -7.33
CA ILE A 53 -19.37 -6.19 -7.28
C ILE A 53 -18.92 -7.66 -7.32
N GLY A 54 -19.75 -8.61 -6.88
CA GLY A 54 -19.42 -10.04 -6.84
C GLY A 54 -19.27 -10.70 -8.23
N SER A 55 -19.74 -10.03 -9.29
CA SER A 55 -19.66 -10.55 -10.66
C SER A 55 -18.30 -10.28 -11.30
N VAL A 56 -17.28 -11.12 -11.03
CA VAL A 56 -15.92 -11.01 -11.62
C VAL A 56 -15.95 -10.99 -13.15
N ALA A 57 -16.87 -11.73 -13.78
CA ALA A 57 -17.01 -11.79 -15.23
C ALA A 57 -17.25 -10.41 -15.89
N ARG A 58 -17.87 -9.47 -15.18
CA ARG A 58 -18.09 -8.09 -15.64
C ARG A 58 -16.76 -7.35 -15.82
N PHE A 59 -15.84 -7.53 -14.90
CA PHE A 59 -14.53 -6.85 -14.93
C PHE A 59 -13.65 -7.43 -16.03
N LEU A 60 -13.69 -8.75 -16.25
CA LEU A 60 -12.96 -9.41 -17.35
C LEU A 60 -13.40 -8.92 -18.72
N LYS A 61 -14.70 -8.64 -18.90
CA LYS A 61 -15.24 -8.14 -20.19
C LYS A 61 -15.14 -6.63 -20.35
N SER A 62 -14.76 -5.91 -19.31
CA SER A 62 -14.73 -4.44 -19.27
C SER A 62 -16.04 -3.78 -19.74
N GLU A 63 -17.18 -4.45 -19.51
CA GLU A 63 -18.51 -4.02 -19.95
C GLU A 63 -19.17 -3.15 -18.88
N PHE A 64 -18.94 -1.83 -18.96
CA PHE A 64 -19.55 -0.88 -18.04
C PHE A 64 -20.50 0.06 -18.80
N ASN A 65 -21.71 0.21 -18.24
CA ASN A 65 -22.70 1.09 -18.84
C ASN A 65 -22.31 2.56 -18.58
N ILE A 66 -22.25 3.36 -19.63
CA ILE A 66 -21.95 4.80 -19.58
C ILE A 66 -22.91 5.57 -18.64
N LYS A 67 -24.12 5.06 -18.39
CA LYS A 67 -25.08 5.62 -17.43
C LYS A 67 -24.60 5.50 -15.98
N ASN A 68 -23.68 4.58 -15.69
CA ASN A 68 -23.08 4.38 -14.38
C ASN A 68 -21.76 5.12 -14.21
N ARG A 69 -21.30 5.83 -15.27
CA ARG A 69 -20.11 6.69 -15.14
C ARG A 69 -20.35 7.75 -14.09
N CYS A 70 -19.39 7.92 -13.21
CA CYS A 70 -19.51 8.84 -12.08
C CYS A 70 -18.31 9.78 -11.97
N VAL A 71 -18.53 10.87 -11.26
CA VAL A 71 -17.51 11.88 -10.96
C VAL A 71 -17.65 12.25 -9.48
N LEU A 72 -16.54 12.23 -8.78
CA LEU A 72 -16.45 12.73 -7.41
C LEU A 72 -16.23 14.24 -7.45
N ASN A 73 -17.08 15.00 -6.77
CA ASN A 73 -16.99 16.45 -6.71
C ASN A 73 -16.27 16.89 -5.42
N TYR A 74 -15.72 18.11 -5.44
CA TYR A 74 -14.96 18.69 -4.34
C TYR A 74 -15.74 18.82 -3.00
N ASP A 75 -17.07 18.76 -3.04
CA ASP A 75 -17.95 18.79 -1.87
C ASP A 75 -18.24 17.41 -1.26
N GLY A 76 -17.50 16.38 -1.69
CA GLY A 76 -17.67 15.01 -1.24
C GLY A 76 -18.92 14.32 -1.81
N VAL A 77 -19.48 14.83 -2.90
CA VAL A 77 -20.66 14.27 -3.58
C VAL A 77 -20.25 13.50 -4.82
N LEU A 78 -20.62 12.22 -4.89
CA LEU A 78 -20.51 11.40 -6.09
C LEU A 78 -21.71 11.65 -7.00
N SER A 79 -21.47 12.17 -8.21
CA SER A 79 -22.48 12.35 -9.25
C SER A 79 -22.43 11.19 -10.23
N VAL A 80 -23.54 10.46 -10.41
CA VAL A 80 -23.65 9.29 -11.28
C VAL A 80 -24.54 9.60 -12.48
N GLY A 81 -24.06 9.34 -13.70
CA GLY A 81 -24.74 9.68 -14.95
C GLY A 81 -24.44 11.08 -15.46
N LYS A 82 -25.16 11.54 -16.47
CA LYS A 82 -24.94 12.84 -17.12
C LYS A 82 -26.14 13.79 -16.98
N GLY A 83 -25.86 15.08 -16.93
CA GLY A 83 -26.84 16.17 -16.98
C GLY A 83 -27.70 16.34 -15.73
N LEU A 84 -28.85 16.99 -15.88
CA LEU A 84 -29.75 17.37 -14.77
C LEU A 84 -30.38 16.15 -14.04
N ARG A 85 -30.32 14.94 -14.61
CA ARG A 85 -30.85 13.71 -14.01
C ARG A 85 -29.77 12.87 -13.33
N SER A 86 -28.56 13.42 -13.10
CA SER A 86 -27.50 12.69 -12.38
C SER A 86 -27.95 12.40 -10.94
N LYS A 87 -27.77 11.14 -10.51
CA LYS A 87 -27.97 10.75 -9.12
C LYS A 87 -26.80 11.30 -8.29
N LYS A 88 -27.09 11.97 -7.18
CA LYS A 88 -26.08 12.48 -6.24
C LYS A 88 -26.05 11.63 -4.98
N ILE A 89 -24.85 11.25 -4.54
CA ILE A 89 -24.61 10.45 -3.34
C ILE A 89 -23.56 11.19 -2.51
N THR A 90 -23.94 11.68 -1.34
CA THR A 90 -22.97 12.27 -0.39
C THR A 90 -22.17 11.15 0.26
N ILE A 91 -20.86 11.25 0.26
CA ILE A 91 -19.94 10.25 0.81
C ILE A 91 -19.57 10.65 2.24
N ASP A 92 -19.71 9.71 3.18
CA ASP A 92 -19.32 9.92 4.58
C ASP A 92 -17.87 9.45 4.86
N TYR A 93 -17.45 8.31 4.29
CA TYR A 93 -16.11 7.73 4.45
C TYR A 93 -15.68 7.04 3.17
N ALA A 94 -14.37 6.87 2.99
CA ALA A 94 -13.81 6.17 1.85
C ALA A 94 -12.82 5.07 2.26
N PHE A 95 -12.90 3.95 1.55
CA PHE A 95 -11.92 2.85 1.52
C PHE A 95 -11.22 2.84 0.18
N ILE A 96 -9.91 2.92 0.19
CA ILE A 96 -9.07 2.77 -1.00
C ILE A 96 -8.62 1.31 -1.05
N CYS A 97 -9.16 0.55 -2.01
CA CYS A 97 -8.78 -0.84 -2.27
C CYS A 97 -7.88 -0.95 -3.51
N MET A 98 -7.37 0.18 -4.00
CA MET A 98 -6.45 0.23 -5.14
C MET A 98 -5.04 -0.14 -4.69
N HIS A 99 -4.46 -1.17 -5.33
CA HIS A 99 -3.08 -1.55 -5.10
C HIS A 99 -2.13 -0.87 -6.09
N GLY A 100 -0.89 -0.66 -5.65
CA GLY A 100 0.16 -0.07 -6.47
C GLY A 100 0.00 1.44 -6.68
N ILE A 101 0.41 1.91 -7.85
CA ILE A 101 0.42 3.33 -8.23
C ILE A 101 -0.99 3.94 -8.15
N ASN A 102 -1.09 5.18 -7.73
CA ASN A 102 -2.30 5.96 -7.45
C ASN A 102 -3.11 5.49 -6.23
N GLY A 103 -2.92 4.25 -5.76
CA GLY A 103 -3.56 3.73 -4.55
C GLY A 103 -2.65 3.86 -3.32
N GLU A 104 -1.54 3.12 -3.34
CA GLU A 104 -0.63 2.98 -2.19
C GLU A 104 0.40 4.12 -2.09
N ASP A 105 0.57 4.94 -3.11
CA ASP A 105 1.51 6.08 -3.14
C ASP A 105 0.96 7.36 -2.50
N GLY A 106 -0.31 7.35 -2.05
CA GLY A 106 -0.99 8.48 -1.42
C GLY A 106 -1.74 9.41 -2.37
N THR A 107 -1.66 9.21 -3.69
CA THR A 107 -2.34 10.06 -4.69
C THR A 107 -3.85 10.10 -4.46
N MET A 108 -4.50 8.93 -4.35
CA MET A 108 -5.94 8.86 -4.09
C MET A 108 -6.29 9.38 -2.69
N ALA A 109 -5.46 9.10 -1.69
CA ALA A 109 -5.66 9.63 -0.34
C ALA A 109 -5.62 11.17 -0.32
N GLY A 110 -4.71 11.78 -1.11
CA GLY A 110 -4.62 13.23 -1.27
C GLY A 110 -5.85 13.84 -1.95
N LEU A 111 -6.38 13.18 -2.99
CA LEU A 111 -7.62 13.61 -3.64
C LEU A 111 -8.79 13.62 -2.65
N LEU A 112 -8.94 12.56 -1.86
CA LEU A 112 -10.01 12.44 -0.86
C LEU A 112 -9.86 13.48 0.26
N ASP A 113 -8.62 13.76 0.71
CA ASP A 113 -8.34 14.78 1.73
C ASP A 113 -8.69 16.20 1.23
N LEU A 114 -8.35 16.53 -0.04
CA LEU A 114 -8.74 17.80 -0.68
C LEU A 114 -10.27 17.95 -0.78
N TYR A 115 -10.99 16.84 -0.98
CA TYR A 115 -12.45 16.83 -1.08
C TYR A 115 -13.14 16.63 0.27
N HIS A 116 -12.38 16.70 1.37
CA HIS A 116 -12.87 16.58 2.74
C HIS A 116 -13.59 15.26 3.04
N ILE A 117 -13.21 14.18 2.37
CA ILE A 117 -13.72 12.83 2.59
C ILE A 117 -12.77 12.07 3.52
N PRO A 118 -13.21 11.71 4.74
CA PRO A 118 -12.39 10.90 5.62
C PRO A 118 -12.07 9.54 5.00
N THR A 119 -10.79 9.18 4.91
CA THR A 119 -10.36 7.85 4.45
C THR A 119 -9.82 7.03 5.61
N VAL A 120 -10.07 5.73 5.57
CA VAL A 120 -9.56 4.76 6.56
C VAL A 120 -8.10 4.39 6.31
N ASN A 121 -7.57 4.64 5.11
CA ASN A 121 -6.24 4.25 4.69
C ASN A 121 -5.17 5.26 5.13
N CYS A 122 -3.91 4.90 4.97
CA CYS A 122 -2.75 5.78 5.15
C CYS A 122 -2.92 7.11 4.40
N GLY A 123 -2.42 8.19 4.98
CA GLY A 123 -2.39 9.51 4.34
C GLY A 123 -1.27 9.64 3.30
N VAL A 124 -1.18 10.82 2.68
CA VAL A 124 -0.20 11.10 1.61
C VAL A 124 1.24 10.82 2.06
N GLU A 125 1.62 11.32 3.23
CA GLU A 125 3.00 11.26 3.72
C GLU A 125 3.45 9.82 3.95
N SER A 126 2.72 9.06 4.76
CA SER A 126 3.05 7.67 5.08
C SER A 126 2.98 6.76 3.85
N SER A 127 2.00 6.95 2.97
CA SER A 127 1.85 6.20 1.73
C SER A 127 3.02 6.44 0.77
N SER A 128 3.39 7.70 0.51
CA SER A 128 4.46 8.04 -0.42
C SER A 128 5.83 7.55 0.05
N ILE A 129 6.10 7.61 1.37
CA ILE A 129 7.34 7.08 1.94
C ILE A 129 7.35 5.55 1.86
N ALA A 130 6.26 4.88 2.24
CA ALA A 130 6.17 3.42 2.23
C ALA A 130 6.29 2.83 0.82
N MET A 131 5.66 3.46 -0.18
CA MET A 131 5.70 3.00 -1.57
C MET A 131 7.09 3.08 -2.18
N ASN A 132 7.89 4.08 -1.83
CA ASN A 132 9.24 4.26 -2.36
C ASN A 132 10.26 3.53 -1.49
N LYS A 133 10.74 2.36 -1.94
CA LYS A 133 11.68 1.50 -1.21
C LYS A 133 12.95 2.24 -0.76
N ILE A 134 13.42 3.21 -1.55
CA ILE A 134 14.61 4.00 -1.23
C ILE A 134 14.32 4.96 -0.08
N LEU A 135 13.21 5.70 -0.16
CA LEU A 135 12.80 6.63 0.89
C LEU A 135 12.43 5.88 2.17
N PHE A 136 11.72 4.77 2.04
CA PHE A 136 11.37 3.90 3.16
C PHE A 136 12.62 3.44 3.92
N LYS A 137 13.62 2.88 3.22
CA LYS A 137 14.87 2.44 3.86
C LYS A 137 15.66 3.60 4.51
N LYS A 138 15.71 4.76 3.87
CA LYS A 138 16.35 5.96 4.46
C LYS A 138 15.66 6.36 5.75
N PHE A 139 14.32 6.34 5.77
CA PHE A 139 13.53 6.64 6.95
C PHE A 139 13.74 5.58 8.05
N MET A 140 13.72 4.28 7.69
CA MET A 140 13.97 3.19 8.64
C MET A 140 15.31 3.34 9.36
N LEU A 141 16.37 3.68 8.62
CA LEU A 141 17.69 3.94 9.21
C LEU A 141 17.65 5.13 10.18
N ALA A 142 16.93 6.20 9.84
CA ALA A 142 16.82 7.39 10.68
C ALA A 142 16.12 7.09 12.02
N ILE A 143 15.14 6.18 12.02
CA ILE A 143 14.44 5.77 13.25
C ILE A 143 15.09 4.54 13.93
N GLY A 144 16.25 4.07 13.45
CA GLY A 144 16.99 2.95 14.05
C GLY A 144 16.36 1.58 13.84
N VAL A 145 15.60 1.38 12.74
CA VAL A 145 15.08 0.07 12.33
C VAL A 145 16.03 -0.51 11.27
N PRO A 146 16.56 -1.74 11.46
CA PRO A 146 17.51 -2.33 10.54
C PRO A 146 16.92 -2.59 9.16
N VAL A 147 17.69 -2.30 8.11
CA VAL A 147 17.42 -2.63 6.71
C VAL A 147 18.61 -3.37 6.10
N ILE A 148 18.36 -4.18 5.08
CA ILE A 148 19.43 -4.82 4.30
C ILE A 148 20.26 -3.72 3.64
N ASP A 149 21.59 -3.90 3.61
CA ASP A 149 22.52 -2.97 2.97
C ASP A 149 22.16 -2.72 1.52
N TYR A 150 22.12 -1.46 1.13
CA TYR A 150 21.66 -1.04 -0.19
C TYR A 150 22.39 0.21 -0.71
N PHE A 151 22.22 0.47 -2.00
CA PHE A 151 22.43 1.77 -2.62
C PHE A 151 21.39 2.00 -3.73
N ASP A 152 21.17 3.24 -4.09
CA ASP A 152 20.22 3.65 -5.11
C ASP A 152 20.93 4.21 -6.35
N VAL A 153 20.32 4.05 -7.53
CA VAL A 153 20.86 4.53 -8.80
C VAL A 153 19.73 5.04 -9.71
N ARG A 154 20.09 5.96 -10.62
CA ARG A 154 19.17 6.55 -11.59
C ARG A 154 19.63 6.43 -13.04
N SER A 155 20.78 5.83 -13.28
CA SER A 155 21.26 5.51 -14.59
C SER A 155 22.15 4.25 -14.55
N VAL A 156 22.35 3.61 -15.69
CA VAL A 156 23.20 2.42 -15.81
C VAL A 156 24.65 2.78 -15.51
N ASP A 157 25.15 3.93 -15.99
CA ASP A 157 26.51 4.39 -15.72
C ASP A 157 26.74 4.61 -14.22
N GLU A 158 25.76 5.22 -13.53
CA GLU A 158 25.82 5.37 -12.08
C GLU A 158 25.82 4.01 -11.37
N ALA A 159 25.03 3.05 -11.86
CA ALA A 159 24.96 1.71 -11.29
C ALA A 159 26.32 1.00 -11.35
N ILE A 160 26.98 1.04 -12.51
CA ILE A 160 28.30 0.45 -12.71
C ILE A 160 29.35 1.16 -11.84
N MET A 161 29.36 2.49 -11.85
CA MET A 161 30.31 3.30 -11.08
C MET A 161 30.18 3.01 -9.56
N ARG A 162 28.94 2.99 -9.03
CA ARG A 162 28.70 2.74 -7.60
C ARG A 162 29.01 1.31 -7.22
N LEU A 163 28.69 0.32 -8.05
CA LEU A 163 29.03 -1.07 -7.80
C LEU A 163 30.54 -1.24 -7.70
N ASN A 164 31.32 -0.71 -8.67
CA ASN A 164 32.78 -0.80 -8.69
C ASN A 164 33.39 -0.19 -7.41
N LYS A 165 32.86 0.93 -6.91
CA LYS A 165 33.30 1.53 -5.66
C LYS A 165 32.98 0.64 -4.45
N LYS A 166 31.76 0.12 -4.38
CA LYS A 166 31.29 -0.71 -3.26
C LYS A 166 31.94 -2.08 -3.21
N THR A 167 32.27 -2.67 -4.36
CA THR A 167 32.98 -3.94 -4.46
C THR A 167 34.41 -3.82 -3.94
N LYS A 168 35.11 -2.71 -4.21
CA LYS A 168 36.46 -2.43 -3.65
C LYS A 168 36.44 -2.37 -2.11
N ASP A 169 35.33 -1.92 -1.52
CA ASP A 169 35.12 -1.87 -0.07
C ASP A 169 34.71 -3.25 0.53
N GLY A 170 34.56 -4.29 -0.30
CA GLY A 170 34.13 -5.65 0.10
C GLY A 170 32.69 -5.75 0.59
N ARG A 171 31.88 -4.71 0.41
CA ARG A 171 30.52 -4.64 0.98
C ARG A 171 29.45 -5.20 0.06
N PHE A 172 29.67 -5.17 -1.24
CA PHE A 172 28.71 -5.64 -2.24
C PHE A 172 29.38 -6.63 -3.17
N LEU A 173 29.03 -7.89 -2.98
CA LEU A 173 29.47 -9.02 -3.79
C LEU A 173 28.23 -9.70 -4.37
N PHE A 174 28.36 -10.30 -5.55
CA PHE A 174 27.29 -11.10 -6.12
C PHE A 174 26.98 -12.35 -5.25
N PRO A 175 25.71 -12.76 -5.17
CA PRO A 175 24.56 -12.22 -5.88
C PRO A 175 24.03 -10.91 -5.28
N LEU A 176 23.49 -10.03 -6.15
CA LEU A 176 22.81 -8.79 -5.80
C LEU A 176 21.35 -8.83 -6.25
N ILE A 177 20.52 -7.99 -5.64
CA ILE A 177 19.13 -7.82 -6.07
C ILE A 177 18.94 -6.41 -6.61
N VAL A 178 18.38 -6.31 -7.82
CA VAL A 178 17.95 -5.07 -8.45
C VAL A 178 16.43 -4.96 -8.32
N LYS A 179 15.94 -3.84 -7.81
CA LYS A 179 14.50 -3.60 -7.60
C LYS A 179 14.12 -2.21 -8.09
N PRO A 180 13.06 -2.03 -8.91
CA PRO A 180 12.45 -0.72 -9.11
C PRO A 180 11.98 -0.12 -7.78
N ALA A 181 12.16 1.18 -7.60
CA ALA A 181 11.94 1.82 -6.30
C ALA A 181 10.47 1.84 -5.86
N ARG A 182 9.52 1.93 -6.82
CA ARG A 182 8.08 2.19 -6.55
C ARG A 182 7.13 1.11 -7.06
N LEU A 183 7.62 -0.05 -7.50
CA LEU A 183 6.77 -1.16 -7.94
C LEU A 183 6.59 -2.19 -6.85
N GLY A 184 5.36 -2.72 -6.75
CA GLY A 184 4.97 -3.82 -5.86
C GLY A 184 5.04 -5.20 -6.51
N SER A 185 4.52 -6.22 -5.82
CA SER A 185 4.28 -7.58 -6.34
C SER A 185 5.48 -8.24 -7.02
N SER A 186 6.71 -7.91 -6.61
CA SER A 186 7.98 -8.40 -7.19
C SER A 186 8.18 -8.05 -8.68
N ILE A 187 7.43 -7.10 -9.24
CA ILE A 187 7.58 -6.68 -10.63
C ILE A 187 8.94 -6.00 -10.82
N GLY A 188 9.71 -6.50 -11.79
CA GLY A 188 11.05 -5.97 -12.09
C GLY A 188 12.14 -6.30 -11.05
N VAL A 189 11.85 -7.16 -10.06
CA VAL A 189 12.84 -7.63 -9.09
C VAL A 189 13.69 -8.73 -9.71
N VAL A 190 15.01 -8.52 -9.79
CA VAL A 190 15.95 -9.46 -10.43
C VAL A 190 17.11 -9.78 -9.49
N VAL A 191 17.40 -11.06 -9.31
CA VAL A 191 18.61 -11.53 -8.65
C VAL A 191 19.72 -11.66 -9.70
N CYS A 192 20.83 -10.97 -9.50
CA CYS A 192 21.96 -10.92 -10.43
C CYS A 192 23.14 -11.66 -9.81
N ASN A 193 23.70 -12.65 -10.52
CA ASN A 193 24.82 -13.47 -10.06
C ASN A 193 26.17 -12.98 -10.61
N ASN A 194 26.15 -12.10 -11.60
CA ASN A 194 27.33 -11.55 -12.26
C ASN A 194 27.04 -10.15 -12.82
N ILE A 195 28.08 -9.51 -13.37
CA ILE A 195 27.99 -8.13 -13.86
C ILE A 195 27.06 -8.00 -15.08
N ASP A 196 27.04 -8.97 -15.98
CA ASP A 196 26.22 -8.90 -17.20
C ASP A 196 24.74 -8.96 -16.87
N GLU A 197 24.34 -9.86 -15.93
CA GLU A 197 22.96 -9.92 -15.38
C GLU A 197 22.58 -8.61 -14.68
N TYR A 198 23.52 -8.02 -13.93
CA TYR A 198 23.31 -6.77 -13.21
C TYR A 198 23.09 -5.59 -14.16
N GLU A 199 23.94 -5.43 -15.19
CA GLU A 199 23.78 -4.36 -16.18
C GLU A 199 22.44 -4.48 -16.90
N LYS A 200 22.09 -5.69 -17.36
CA LYS A 200 20.80 -5.95 -17.99
C LYS A 200 19.63 -5.62 -17.07
N ALA A 201 19.68 -6.08 -15.83
CA ALA A 201 18.62 -5.80 -14.84
C ALA A 201 18.46 -4.29 -14.56
N CYS A 202 19.58 -3.53 -14.57
CA CYS A 202 19.51 -2.08 -14.44
C CYS A 202 18.89 -1.41 -15.68
N VAL A 203 19.20 -1.85 -16.90
CA VAL A 203 18.58 -1.35 -18.12
C VAL A 203 17.07 -1.62 -18.09
N ASP A 204 16.67 -2.87 -17.88
CA ASP A 204 15.26 -3.28 -17.89
C ASP A 204 14.48 -2.61 -16.74
N GLY A 205 15.07 -2.50 -15.55
CA GLY A 205 14.45 -1.87 -14.39
C GLY A 205 14.24 -0.37 -14.56
N LEU A 206 15.17 0.35 -15.21
CA LEU A 206 15.03 1.78 -15.52
C LEU A 206 13.98 2.09 -16.61
N MET A 207 13.51 1.08 -17.33
CA MET A 207 12.33 1.21 -18.20
C MET A 207 11.02 1.17 -17.39
N LEU A 208 11.05 0.61 -16.18
CA LEU A 208 9.89 0.46 -15.31
C LEU A 208 9.77 1.57 -14.26
N ASP A 209 10.90 2.15 -13.83
CA ASP A 209 10.96 3.20 -12.81
C ASP A 209 12.18 4.12 -13.05
N ASP A 210 12.13 5.36 -12.63
CA ASP A 210 13.23 6.35 -12.77
C ASP A 210 14.39 6.13 -11.78
N SER A 211 14.25 5.18 -10.87
CA SER A 211 15.25 4.86 -9.85
C SER A 211 15.19 3.40 -9.43
N LEU A 212 16.37 2.84 -9.18
CA LEU A 212 16.52 1.46 -8.74
C LEU A 212 17.16 1.39 -7.36
N LEU A 213 16.70 0.44 -6.57
CA LEU A 213 17.32 0.00 -5.33
C LEU A 213 18.17 -1.24 -5.62
N ILE A 214 19.44 -1.21 -5.23
CA ILE A 214 20.35 -2.33 -5.33
C ILE A 214 20.65 -2.84 -3.92
N GLU A 215 20.42 -4.10 -3.65
CA GLU A 215 20.57 -4.71 -2.33
C GLU A 215 21.53 -5.90 -2.36
N ARG A 216 22.14 -6.16 -1.19
CA ARG A 216 22.80 -7.43 -0.92
C ARG A 216 21.76 -8.55 -0.96
N CYS A 217 21.99 -9.60 -1.72
CA CYS A 217 21.12 -10.77 -1.76
C CYS A 217 21.42 -11.68 -0.57
N LEU A 218 20.40 -11.88 0.28
CA LEU A 218 20.48 -12.88 1.34
C LEU A 218 20.18 -14.27 0.76
N THR A 219 20.98 -15.27 1.11
CA THR A 219 20.85 -16.63 0.56
C THR A 219 20.22 -17.63 1.51
N ASN A 220 20.19 -17.32 2.82
CA ASN A 220 19.60 -18.13 3.86
C ASN A 220 18.79 -17.27 4.82
N PHE A 221 17.52 -17.11 4.53
CA PHE A 221 16.62 -16.24 5.30
C PHE A 221 15.22 -16.86 5.44
N ASN A 222 14.46 -16.32 6.38
CA ASN A 222 13.02 -16.52 6.50
C ASN A 222 12.31 -15.19 6.36
N GLU A 223 11.12 -15.21 5.76
CA GLU A 223 10.22 -14.07 5.69
C GLU A 223 9.18 -14.16 6.80
N TYR A 224 8.80 -13.00 7.37
CA TYR A 224 7.77 -12.90 8.38
C TYR A 224 6.90 -11.69 8.11
N ASN A 225 5.58 -11.87 8.10
CA ASN A 225 4.64 -10.79 7.87
C ASN A 225 3.80 -10.55 9.13
N MET A 226 3.57 -9.29 9.44
CA MET A 226 2.74 -8.84 10.55
C MET A 226 1.92 -7.63 10.13
N ALA A 227 0.62 -7.62 10.44
CA ALA A 227 -0.24 -6.47 10.19
C ALA A 227 -0.52 -5.70 11.48
N VAL A 228 -0.68 -4.38 11.33
CA VAL A 228 -1.03 -3.45 12.41
C VAL A 228 -2.13 -2.54 11.90
N TYR A 229 -3.11 -2.23 12.74
CA TYR A 229 -4.06 -1.15 12.51
C TYR A 229 -4.38 -0.41 13.82
N ASN A 230 -4.91 0.79 13.69
CA ASN A 230 -5.29 1.60 14.84
C ASN A 230 -6.81 1.56 15.09
N THR A 231 -7.17 1.57 16.36
CA THR A 231 -8.52 1.77 16.86
C THR A 231 -8.56 3.02 17.74
N GLU A 232 -9.74 3.40 18.24
CA GLU A 232 -9.87 4.48 19.22
C GLU A 232 -9.10 4.18 20.53
N ASP A 233 -8.91 2.88 20.86
CA ASP A 233 -8.24 2.42 22.09
C ASP A 233 -6.72 2.19 21.92
N GLY A 234 -6.20 2.30 20.70
CA GLY A 234 -4.77 2.11 20.39
C GLY A 234 -4.47 1.16 19.24
N LEU A 235 -3.25 0.64 19.21
CA LEU A 235 -2.80 -0.23 18.11
C LEU A 235 -3.17 -1.69 18.36
N VAL A 236 -3.79 -2.28 17.36
CA VAL A 236 -4.06 -3.73 17.26
C VAL A 236 -3.02 -4.35 16.34
N VAL A 237 -2.35 -5.41 16.81
CA VAL A 237 -1.35 -6.16 16.05
C VAL A 237 -1.88 -7.55 15.73
N SER A 238 -1.58 -8.06 14.55
CA SER A 238 -1.94 -9.41 14.15
C SER A 238 -1.04 -10.47 14.79
N ASP A 239 -1.33 -11.75 14.53
CA ASP A 239 -0.31 -12.78 14.63
C ASP A 239 0.69 -12.65 13.47
N ILE A 240 1.85 -13.29 13.63
CA ILE A 240 2.90 -13.31 12.61
C ILE A 240 2.70 -14.54 11.74
N GLU A 241 2.75 -14.39 10.43
CA GLU A 241 2.87 -15.49 9.50
C GLU A 241 4.29 -15.64 8.98
N GLN A 242 4.63 -16.87 8.60
CA GLN A 242 5.82 -17.18 7.83
C GLN A 242 5.38 -17.72 6.47
N PRO A 243 5.46 -16.94 5.38
CA PRO A 243 5.26 -17.44 4.03
C PRO A 243 6.29 -18.53 3.72
N LEU A 244 5.85 -19.62 3.10
CA LEU A 244 6.72 -20.69 2.62
C LEU A 244 6.78 -20.59 1.10
N SER A 245 7.86 -20.05 0.58
CA SER A 245 8.11 -19.98 -0.87
C SER A 245 8.73 -21.27 -1.38
N LEU A 246 8.26 -21.78 -2.52
CA LEU A 246 8.91 -22.87 -3.27
C LEU A 246 10.17 -22.39 -3.98
N SER A 247 10.24 -21.08 -4.30
CA SER A 247 11.42 -20.39 -4.82
C SER A 247 11.96 -19.42 -3.77
N LYS A 248 13.24 -19.04 -3.84
CA LYS A 248 13.87 -18.10 -2.89
C LYS A 248 13.22 -16.69 -2.90
N PHE A 249 12.45 -16.38 -3.93
CA PHE A 249 11.66 -15.16 -4.08
C PHE A 249 10.32 -15.51 -4.72
N LEU A 250 9.20 -15.18 -4.05
CA LEU A 250 7.86 -15.34 -4.62
C LEU A 250 7.72 -14.41 -5.84
N SER A 251 7.57 -15.00 -7.03
CA SER A 251 7.20 -14.26 -8.24
C SER A 251 5.75 -13.75 -8.15
N PHE A 252 5.37 -12.81 -9.02
CA PHE A 252 3.98 -12.37 -9.16
C PHE A 252 3.04 -13.56 -9.41
N GLU A 253 3.46 -14.49 -10.25
CA GLU A 253 2.70 -15.70 -10.57
C GLU A 253 2.52 -16.62 -9.35
N GLU A 254 3.56 -16.81 -8.55
CA GLU A 254 3.49 -17.60 -7.32
C GLU A 254 2.61 -16.93 -6.24
N LYS A 255 2.56 -15.58 -6.21
CA LYS A 255 1.73 -14.84 -5.25
C LYS A 255 0.23 -14.90 -5.60
N TYR A 256 -0.13 -14.98 -6.89
CA TYR A 256 -1.51 -14.73 -7.33
C TYR A 256 -2.09 -15.75 -8.29
N LEU A 257 -1.29 -16.58 -9.00
CA LEU A 257 -1.75 -17.44 -10.08
C LEU A 257 -1.67 -18.97 -9.78
N ASN A 258 -0.90 -19.39 -8.79
CA ASN A 258 -0.62 -20.83 -8.58
C ASN A 258 -1.75 -21.65 -7.98
N ASP A 259 -2.94 -21.09 -7.72
CA ASP A 259 -4.08 -21.90 -7.30
C ASP A 259 -5.37 -21.47 -7.98
N GLY A 260 -5.73 -22.22 -9.02
CA GLY A 260 -6.99 -22.09 -9.77
C GLY A 260 -8.27 -22.41 -8.97
N LYS A 261 -8.26 -22.24 -7.64
CA LYS A 261 -9.39 -22.29 -6.74
C LYS A 261 -9.48 -21.01 -5.95
N GLY A 262 -10.30 -20.15 -6.41
CA GLY A 262 -10.90 -18.88 -6.02
C GLY A 262 -10.71 -18.20 -4.66
N ASP A 263 -9.76 -18.56 -3.81
CA ASP A 263 -9.66 -18.02 -2.45
C ASP A 263 -8.45 -17.07 -2.21
N GLY A 264 -7.92 -16.48 -3.27
CA GLY A 264 -6.93 -15.39 -3.15
C GLY A 264 -5.67 -15.78 -2.37
N MET A 265 -5.15 -14.86 -1.56
CA MET A 265 -3.92 -15.04 -0.77
C MET A 265 -3.98 -16.16 0.31
N GLU A 266 -5.11 -16.82 0.51
CA GLU A 266 -5.25 -17.91 1.49
C GLU A 266 -4.53 -19.20 1.09
N ASN A 267 -4.18 -19.37 -0.17
CA ASN A 267 -3.60 -20.61 -0.71
C ASN A 267 -2.06 -20.60 -0.81
N ILE A 268 -1.39 -19.54 -0.40
CA ILE A 268 0.07 -19.54 -0.26
C ILE A 268 0.42 -20.49 0.88
N SER A 269 1.31 -21.47 0.63
CA SER A 269 1.84 -22.33 1.69
C SER A 269 2.48 -21.48 2.76
N ARG A 270 1.98 -21.54 3.99
CA ARG A 270 2.42 -20.70 5.12
C ARG A 270 2.39 -21.43 6.44
N VAL A 271 3.21 -21.02 7.37
CA VAL A 271 3.08 -21.37 8.79
C VAL A 271 2.39 -20.22 9.52
N PHE A 272 1.18 -20.48 10.04
CA PHE A 272 0.39 -19.48 10.74
C PHE A 272 -0.27 -20.05 12.00
N PRO A 273 -0.05 -19.50 13.19
CA PRO A 273 0.99 -18.51 13.52
C PRO A 273 2.41 -19.05 13.28
N ALA A 274 3.37 -18.16 12.98
CA ALA A 274 4.76 -18.53 12.78
C ALA A 274 5.37 -19.16 14.03
N LYS A 275 6.14 -20.24 13.86
CA LYS A 275 6.83 -20.95 14.96
C LYS A 275 8.20 -20.31 15.18
N ILE A 276 8.25 -19.20 15.93
CA ILE A 276 9.46 -18.42 16.21
C ILE A 276 9.68 -18.22 17.70
N SER A 277 10.90 -17.84 18.08
CA SER A 277 11.22 -17.53 19.47
C SER A 277 10.44 -16.30 19.96
N LYS A 278 10.15 -16.24 21.27
CA LYS A 278 9.51 -15.06 21.88
C LYS A 278 10.30 -13.77 21.66
N ASN A 279 11.63 -13.84 21.64
CA ASN A 279 12.49 -12.69 21.40
C ASN A 279 12.28 -12.14 19.99
N LEU A 280 12.30 -13.01 18.96
CA LEU A 280 12.06 -12.60 17.57
C LEU A 280 10.64 -12.07 17.38
N GLN A 281 9.64 -12.70 17.99
CA GLN A 281 8.26 -12.20 17.97
C GLN A 281 8.16 -10.80 18.58
N SER A 282 8.82 -10.57 19.72
CA SER A 282 8.84 -9.25 20.39
C SER A 282 9.54 -8.20 19.54
N GLU A 283 10.64 -8.56 18.88
CA GLU A 283 11.40 -7.65 18.02
C GLU A 283 10.60 -7.25 16.77
N ILE A 284 9.96 -8.20 16.09
CA ILE A 284 9.06 -7.93 14.95
C ILE A 284 7.94 -6.99 15.40
N THR A 285 7.29 -7.30 16.53
CA THR A 285 6.19 -6.48 17.07
C THR A 285 6.65 -5.07 17.43
N LEU A 286 7.83 -4.93 18.04
CA LEU A 286 8.40 -3.64 18.39
C LEU A 286 8.64 -2.78 17.16
N TYR A 287 9.29 -3.35 16.13
CA TYR A 287 9.58 -2.60 14.90
C TYR A 287 8.31 -2.26 14.13
N ALA A 288 7.35 -3.19 14.00
CA ALA A 288 6.09 -2.91 13.32
C ALA A 288 5.33 -1.75 13.98
N LYS A 289 5.19 -1.76 15.31
CA LYS A 289 4.55 -0.66 16.05
C LYS A 289 5.32 0.65 15.91
N LYS A 290 6.64 0.61 16.03
CA LYS A 290 7.50 1.79 15.90
C LYS A 290 7.34 2.44 14.53
N ILE A 291 7.45 1.65 13.45
CA ILE A 291 7.29 2.15 12.08
C ILE A 291 5.90 2.76 11.88
N TYR A 292 4.86 2.07 12.36
CA TYR A 292 3.49 2.53 12.24
C TYR A 292 3.28 3.90 12.92
N GLN A 293 3.86 4.09 14.10
CA GLN A 293 3.76 5.34 14.86
C GLN A 293 4.63 6.46 14.27
N GLU A 294 5.89 6.19 13.94
CA GLU A 294 6.84 7.20 13.44
C GLU A 294 6.47 7.72 12.05
N LEU A 295 5.82 6.89 11.20
CA LEU A 295 5.27 7.31 9.91
C LEU A 295 3.83 7.85 10.01
N ASN A 296 3.28 7.99 11.22
CA ASN A 296 1.89 8.42 11.44
C ASN A 296 0.91 7.66 10.53
N MET A 297 1.09 6.34 10.47
CA MET A 297 0.26 5.48 9.64
C MET A 297 -1.14 5.34 10.20
N LYS A 298 -2.11 5.03 9.33
CA LYS A 298 -3.48 4.68 9.71
C LYS A 298 -4.02 3.60 8.77
N GLY A 299 -5.14 2.99 9.17
CA GLY A 299 -5.65 1.83 8.46
C GLY A 299 -4.81 0.59 8.70
N VAL A 300 -5.03 -0.44 7.92
CA VAL A 300 -4.28 -1.68 8.03
C VAL A 300 -3.01 -1.60 7.22
N VAL A 301 -1.86 -1.80 7.87
CA VAL A 301 -0.55 -1.87 7.22
C VAL A 301 0.09 -3.21 7.51
N ARG A 302 0.55 -3.93 6.48
CA ARG A 302 1.34 -5.15 6.64
C ARG A 302 2.82 -4.83 6.49
N PHE A 303 3.59 -5.26 7.47
CA PHE A 303 5.05 -5.16 7.49
C PHE A 303 5.65 -6.50 7.15
N ASP A 304 6.50 -6.53 6.13
CA ASP A 304 7.17 -7.71 5.63
C ASP A 304 8.63 -7.67 6.07
N PHE A 305 9.01 -8.61 6.95
CA PHE A 305 10.33 -8.70 7.55
C PHE A 305 11.14 -9.85 6.95
N ILE A 306 12.45 -9.70 6.94
CA ILE A 306 13.41 -10.74 6.56
C ILE A 306 14.34 -11.01 7.74
N TYR A 307 14.42 -12.26 8.18
CA TYR A 307 15.35 -12.72 9.18
C TYR A 307 16.50 -13.49 8.53
N ASP A 308 17.70 -12.92 8.58
CA ASP A 308 18.92 -13.55 8.10
C ASP A 308 19.34 -14.66 9.08
N ASN A 309 19.30 -15.91 8.62
CA ASN A 309 19.66 -17.07 9.43
C ASN A 309 21.17 -17.18 9.66
N GLN A 310 22.00 -16.51 8.88
CA GLN A 310 23.47 -16.51 9.04
C GLN A 310 23.88 -15.50 10.13
N ASP A 311 23.47 -14.25 9.95
CA ASP A 311 23.84 -13.16 10.85
C ASP A 311 22.92 -13.06 12.08
N LYS A 312 21.83 -13.88 12.13
CA LYS A 312 20.81 -13.86 13.18
C LYS A 312 20.21 -12.46 13.36
N LYS A 313 19.97 -11.76 12.28
CA LYS A 313 19.53 -10.37 12.28
C LYS A 313 18.21 -10.18 11.54
N LEU A 314 17.33 -9.39 12.17
CA LEU A 314 16.04 -9.02 11.61
C LEU A 314 16.17 -7.72 10.81
N TYR A 315 15.56 -7.69 9.64
CA TYR A 315 15.47 -6.52 8.77
C TYR A 315 14.02 -6.27 8.37
N ILE A 316 13.61 -5.02 8.30
CA ILE A 316 12.39 -4.65 7.59
C ILE A 316 12.67 -4.62 6.08
N ASN A 317 11.80 -5.25 5.29
CA ASN A 317 11.87 -5.24 3.84
C ASN A 317 10.98 -4.15 3.25
N GLU A 318 9.68 -4.21 3.54
CA GLU A 318 8.68 -3.26 3.02
C GLU A 318 7.49 -3.11 3.97
N ALA A 319 6.69 -2.06 3.74
CA ALA A 319 5.41 -1.82 4.39
C ALA A 319 4.33 -1.63 3.32
N ASN A 320 3.31 -2.48 3.34
CA ASN A 320 2.18 -2.45 2.42
C ASN A 320 1.04 -1.69 3.07
N THR A 321 0.74 -0.50 2.57
CA THR A 321 -0.27 0.42 3.16
C THR A 321 -1.70 0.07 2.78
N ILE A 322 -1.88 -0.77 1.77
CA ILE A 322 -3.16 -1.37 1.37
C ILE A 322 -2.91 -2.86 1.10
N PRO A 323 -2.71 -3.68 2.14
CA PRO A 323 -2.41 -5.09 1.92
C PRO A 323 -3.62 -5.83 1.35
N GLY A 324 -3.38 -6.86 0.54
CA GLY A 324 -4.44 -7.67 -0.05
C GLY A 324 -5.44 -8.13 1.01
N SER A 325 -6.75 -7.95 0.72
CA SER A 325 -7.83 -8.25 1.65
C SER A 325 -7.68 -7.60 3.03
N TYR A 326 -6.99 -6.45 3.10
CA TYR A 326 -6.62 -5.77 4.35
C TYR A 326 -5.94 -6.69 5.37
N SER A 327 -5.26 -7.76 4.90
CA SER A 327 -4.63 -8.77 5.74
C SER A 327 -5.52 -9.31 6.86
N ASN A 328 -6.86 -9.31 6.67
CA ASN A 328 -7.83 -9.70 7.70
C ASN A 328 -7.56 -11.10 8.27
N TYR A 329 -7.07 -12.02 7.44
CA TYR A 329 -6.76 -13.38 7.82
C TYR A 329 -5.70 -13.50 8.93
N LEU A 330 -4.81 -12.50 9.07
CA LEU A 330 -3.79 -12.47 10.13
C LEU A 330 -4.37 -12.19 11.52
N PHE A 331 -5.62 -11.72 11.61
CA PHE A 331 -6.30 -11.41 12.85
C PHE A 331 -7.28 -12.50 13.32
N ARG A 332 -7.43 -13.60 12.57
CA ARG A 332 -8.41 -14.66 12.87
C ARG A 332 -8.25 -15.26 14.27
N ASN A 333 -7.03 -15.52 14.72
CA ASN A 333 -6.76 -16.04 16.06
C ASN A 333 -7.04 -15.03 17.18
N LYS A 334 -7.12 -13.75 16.84
CA LYS A 334 -7.50 -12.66 17.76
C LYS A 334 -9.02 -12.54 17.94
N GLN A 335 -9.80 -13.40 17.28
CA GLN A 335 -11.26 -13.36 17.25
C GLN A 335 -11.82 -12.03 16.71
N ILE A 336 -11.06 -11.34 15.85
CA ILE A 336 -11.48 -10.11 15.17
C ILE A 336 -12.03 -10.52 13.81
N SER A 337 -13.33 -10.36 13.61
CA SER A 337 -13.97 -10.55 12.31
C SER A 337 -13.60 -9.41 11.36
N PHE A 338 -13.66 -9.65 10.05
CA PHE A 338 -13.39 -8.58 9.10
C PHE A 338 -14.41 -7.44 9.23
N THR A 339 -15.70 -7.76 9.47
CA THR A 339 -16.74 -6.76 9.77
C THR A 339 -16.35 -5.87 10.95
N HIS A 340 -15.87 -6.46 12.05
CA HIS A 340 -15.43 -5.71 13.23
C HIS A 340 -14.24 -4.80 12.92
N MET A 341 -13.26 -5.31 12.18
CA MET A 341 -12.12 -4.51 11.73
C MET A 341 -12.56 -3.30 10.88
N LEU A 342 -13.52 -3.48 9.96
CA LEU A 342 -14.05 -2.37 9.15
C LEU A 342 -14.77 -1.32 10.02
N ASP A 343 -15.50 -1.74 11.06
CA ASP A 343 -16.11 -0.83 12.04
C ASP A 343 -15.06 -0.02 12.79
N ASP A 344 -13.98 -0.66 13.27
CA ASP A 344 -12.87 0.00 13.97
C ASP A 344 -12.17 1.04 13.08
N LEU A 345 -11.92 0.68 11.81
CA LEU A 345 -11.28 1.57 10.85
C LEU A 345 -12.12 2.82 10.58
N ILE A 346 -13.45 2.68 10.47
CA ILE A 346 -14.37 3.82 10.30
C ILE A 346 -14.39 4.67 11.55
N ALA A 347 -14.46 4.05 12.73
CA ALA A 347 -14.46 4.77 14.01
C ALA A 347 -13.18 5.62 14.15
N TYR A 348 -12.02 5.03 13.89
CA TYR A 348 -10.77 5.76 13.93
C TYR A 348 -10.69 6.87 12.88
N ALA A 349 -11.11 6.62 11.63
CA ALA A 349 -11.13 7.64 10.57
C ALA A 349 -12.00 8.84 10.94
N ARG A 350 -13.09 8.63 11.70
CA ARG A 350 -13.92 9.70 12.24
C ARG A 350 -13.13 10.59 13.21
N VAL A 351 -12.42 9.98 14.16
CA VAL A 351 -11.62 10.71 15.16
C VAL A 351 -10.49 11.48 14.48
N ASP A 352 -9.73 10.83 13.58
CA ASP A 352 -8.67 11.46 12.80
C ASP A 352 -9.18 12.69 12.02
N TYR A 353 -10.33 12.55 11.35
CA TYR A 353 -10.94 13.64 10.60
C TYR A 353 -11.36 14.82 11.48
N ILE A 354 -11.98 14.55 12.64
CA ILE A 354 -12.37 15.60 13.59
C ILE A 354 -11.14 16.34 14.09
N ASN A 355 -10.06 15.62 14.44
CA ASN A 355 -8.81 16.22 14.90
C ASN A 355 -8.19 17.12 13.82
N LYS A 356 -8.15 16.66 12.57
CA LYS A 356 -7.65 17.44 11.43
C LYS A 356 -8.49 18.68 11.13
N LYS A 357 -9.81 18.57 11.30
CA LYS A 357 -10.73 19.71 11.10
C LYS A 357 -10.53 20.81 12.12
N ASN A 358 -10.08 20.48 13.32
CA ASN A 358 -9.82 21.46 14.38
C ASN A 358 -8.49 22.22 14.20
N ILE A 359 -7.66 21.84 13.25
CA ILE A 359 -6.41 22.54 12.93
C ILE A 359 -6.74 23.80 12.13
N ILE A 360 -6.22 24.96 12.57
CA ILE A 360 -6.37 26.23 11.85
C ILE A 360 -5.59 26.15 10.54
N LYS A 361 -6.28 26.14 9.41
CA LYS A 361 -5.68 26.02 8.07
C LYS A 361 -5.57 27.36 7.34
N THR A 362 -6.35 28.36 7.76
CA THR A 362 -6.40 29.69 7.12
C THR A 362 -6.46 30.78 8.17
N PHE A 363 -5.90 31.94 7.86
CA PHE A 363 -6.04 33.17 8.64
C PHE A 363 -6.02 34.38 7.72
N ASP A 364 -6.68 35.47 8.13
CA ASP A 364 -6.71 36.70 7.38
C ASP A 364 -5.35 37.43 7.46
N THR A 365 -4.84 37.85 6.31
CA THR A 365 -3.60 38.65 6.21
C THR A 365 -3.86 39.98 5.50
N SER A 366 -3.06 41.00 5.82
CA SER A 366 -3.10 42.29 5.14
C SER A 366 -2.28 42.33 3.83
N VAL A 367 -1.55 41.23 3.52
CA VAL A 367 -0.56 41.18 2.43
C VAL A 367 -1.11 41.68 1.08
N LEU A 368 -2.28 41.20 0.67
CA LEU A 368 -2.89 41.61 -0.58
C LEU A 368 -3.31 43.09 -0.59
N LYS A 369 -3.77 43.63 0.53
CA LYS A 369 -4.10 45.07 0.66
C LYS A 369 -2.84 45.94 0.57
N GLU A 370 -1.79 45.55 1.26
CA GLU A 370 -0.50 46.24 1.24
C GLU A 370 0.13 46.22 -0.16
N TYR A 371 0.13 45.06 -0.84
CA TYR A 371 0.58 44.93 -2.21
C TYR A 371 -0.23 45.82 -3.17
N SER A 372 -1.55 45.82 -3.10
CA SER A 372 -2.44 46.68 -3.92
C SER A 372 -2.16 48.17 -3.72
N ASN A 373 -1.83 48.58 -2.49
CA ASN A 373 -1.49 49.96 -2.17
C ASN A 373 -0.10 50.36 -2.68
N SER A 374 0.83 49.42 -2.81
CA SER A 374 2.19 49.67 -3.35
C SER A 374 2.20 49.88 -4.86
N ILE A 375 1.28 49.20 -5.60
CA ILE A 375 1.16 49.36 -7.06
C ILE A 375 0.47 50.70 -7.46
N LYS A 376 -0.33 51.27 -6.57
CA LYS A 376 -1.03 52.54 -6.82
C LYS A 376 -0.17 53.78 -6.54
N LYS A 377 1.03 53.63 -6.06
CA LYS A 377 2.06 54.68 -5.94
C LYS A 377 3.03 54.59 -7.09
#